data_43d47935fb985760f30bc58f88930781
#
_entry.id   43d47935fb985760f30bc58f88930781
#
_cell.length_a   1.000
_cell.length_b   1.000
_cell.length_c   1.000
_cell.angle_alpha   90.00
_cell.angle_beta   90.00
_cell.angle_gamma   90.00
#
_symmetry.space_group_name_H-M   'P 1'
#
loop_
_entity.id
_entity.type
_entity.pdbx_description
1 polymer ?
#
loop_
_entity_poly.entity_id
_entity_poly.type
_entity_poly.pdbx_seq_one_letter_code
_entity_poly.pdbx_strand_id
1 'polypeptide(L)'
;MTFSNSRNGSHMIYHLTTADEAAAAARSGSYAPQAFDADGFIHCSYLRQVRDVANRRFPGRADLVLLAIDPAKLACDVVDENLEGGTDLFPHIYGRLPMSAVVGVHPFPCRADGRFDRPDLPGASP
;
A
#
# COMPACT_ATOMS: atom_id res chain seq x y z
N MET A 1 30.41 -8.65 2.11
CA MET A 1 29.07 -8.93 2.35
C MET A 1 28.21 -7.69 2.31
N THR A 2 27.12 -7.81 1.70
CA THR A 2 26.22 -6.70 1.62
C THR A 2 25.16 -6.82 2.64
N PHE A 3 25.00 -5.82 3.40
CA PHE A 3 23.89 -5.76 4.24
C PHE A 3 22.74 -5.28 3.49
N SER A 4 21.64 -5.75 3.86
CA SER A 4 20.47 -5.07 3.50
C SER A 4 20.57 -3.70 4.10
N ASN A 5 20.83 -2.73 3.40
CA ASN A 5 20.80 -1.41 3.92
C ASN A 5 19.43 -0.89 4.08
N SER A 6 18.50 -1.78 4.13
CA SER A 6 17.15 -1.38 4.33
C SER A 6 17.00 -0.81 5.71
N ARG A 7 16.79 0.49 5.80
CA ARG A 7 16.41 1.15 7.02
C ARG A 7 15.00 0.77 7.42
N ASN A 8 14.28 0.16 6.48
CA ASN A 8 12.90 -0.27 6.65
C ASN A 8 12.87 -1.78 6.84
N GLY A 9 11.84 -2.30 7.37
CA GLY A 9 11.69 -3.73 7.56
C GLY A 9 11.67 -4.50 6.24
N SER A 10 11.71 -5.81 6.32
CA SER A 10 11.70 -6.68 5.14
C SER A 10 10.31 -7.14 4.75
N HIS A 11 9.30 -6.85 5.56
CA HIS A 11 7.93 -7.25 5.24
C HIS A 11 7.35 -6.36 4.16
N MET A 12 6.71 -6.99 3.18
CA MET A 12 6.00 -6.26 2.14
C MET A 12 4.92 -5.40 2.77
N ILE A 13 4.72 -4.23 2.19
CA ILE A 13 3.63 -3.35 2.57
C ILE A 13 2.77 -3.07 1.35
N TYR A 14 1.54 -2.64 1.57
CA TYR A 14 0.54 -2.57 0.51
C TYR A 14 -0.21 -1.26 0.57
N HIS A 15 -0.54 -0.73 -0.60
CA HIS A 15 -1.32 0.50 -0.70
C HIS A 15 -2.50 0.30 -1.65
N LEU A 16 -3.68 0.73 -1.22
CA LEU A 16 -4.89 0.64 -2.02
C LEU A 16 -5.05 1.92 -2.84
N THR A 17 -5.26 1.77 -4.14
CA THR A 17 -5.56 2.89 -5.01
C THR A 17 -6.43 2.40 -6.16
N THR A 18 -6.83 3.31 -7.05
CA THR A 18 -7.62 2.92 -8.21
C THR A 18 -6.72 2.44 -9.34
N ALA A 19 -7.30 1.65 -10.24
CA ALA A 19 -6.57 1.18 -11.43
C ALA A 19 -6.08 2.36 -12.28
N ASP A 20 -6.88 3.41 -12.38
CA ASP A 20 -6.50 4.61 -13.17
C ASP A 20 -5.31 5.33 -12.55
N GLU A 21 -5.30 5.49 -11.24
CA GLU A 21 -4.18 6.13 -10.55
C GLU A 21 -2.91 5.30 -10.64
N ALA A 22 -3.04 3.99 -10.53
CA ALA A 22 -1.88 3.10 -10.67
C ALA A 22 -1.30 3.16 -12.09
N ALA A 23 -2.16 3.21 -13.10
CA ALA A 23 -1.72 3.32 -14.49
C ALA A 23 -1.00 4.65 -14.75
N ALA A 24 -1.54 5.74 -14.20
CA ALA A 24 -0.90 7.05 -14.32
C ALA A 24 0.48 7.05 -13.65
N ALA A 25 0.60 6.43 -12.48
CA ALA A 25 1.86 6.34 -11.77
C ALA A 25 2.88 5.50 -12.54
N ALA A 26 2.44 4.41 -13.17
CA ALA A 26 3.32 3.59 -13.99
C ALA A 26 3.90 4.39 -15.16
N ARG A 27 3.12 5.30 -15.74
CA ARG A 27 3.60 6.15 -16.84
C ARG A 27 4.57 7.22 -16.36
N SER A 28 4.33 7.80 -15.18
CA SER A 28 5.17 8.87 -14.67
C SER A 28 6.39 8.37 -13.90
N GLY A 29 6.33 7.15 -13.39
CA GLY A 29 7.40 6.56 -12.59
C GLY A 29 7.31 6.84 -11.10
N SER A 30 6.33 7.62 -10.66
CA SER A 30 6.19 8.01 -9.26
C SER A 30 4.74 8.13 -8.89
N TYR A 31 4.43 7.79 -7.64
CA TYR A 31 3.07 7.85 -7.12
C TYR A 31 3.02 8.63 -5.81
N ALA A 32 2.01 9.45 -5.67
CA ALA A 32 1.61 9.99 -4.38
C ALA A 32 0.09 10.17 -4.42
N PRO A 33 -0.63 9.77 -3.36
CA PRO A 33 -2.07 9.98 -3.33
C PRO A 33 -2.40 11.46 -3.21
N GLN A 34 -3.65 11.81 -3.54
CA GLN A 34 -4.10 13.18 -3.50
C GLN A 34 -3.88 13.82 -2.13
N ALA A 35 -4.03 13.06 -1.07
CA ALA A 35 -3.88 13.56 0.29
C ALA A 35 -2.42 13.70 0.75
N PHE A 36 -1.45 13.31 -0.10
CA PHE A 36 -0.05 13.26 0.32
C PHE A 36 0.47 14.61 0.81
N ASP A 37 0.15 15.68 0.10
CA ASP A 37 0.65 17.01 0.47
C ASP A 37 0.12 17.47 1.83
N ALA A 38 -1.11 17.11 2.14
CA ALA A 38 -1.71 17.46 3.43
C ALA A 38 -1.22 16.56 4.56
N ASP A 39 -1.07 15.25 4.28
CA ASP A 39 -0.71 14.27 5.29
C ASP A 39 0.79 14.18 5.53
N GLY A 40 1.59 14.41 4.50
CA GLY A 40 3.03 14.28 4.57
C GLY A 40 3.54 12.84 4.46
N PHE A 41 2.65 11.88 4.23
CA PHE A 41 3.02 10.47 4.08
C PHE A 41 1.95 9.72 3.30
N ILE A 42 2.31 8.51 2.88
CA ILE A 42 1.39 7.61 2.17
C ILE A 42 0.92 6.54 3.15
N HIS A 43 -0.39 6.38 3.29
CA HIS A 43 -0.98 5.35 4.12
C HIS A 43 -0.81 3.98 3.46
N CYS A 44 -0.20 3.05 4.17
CA CYS A 44 -0.06 1.68 3.71
C CYS A 44 -0.58 0.70 4.76
N SER A 45 -0.61 -0.58 4.41
CA SER A 45 -1.08 -1.64 5.28
C SER A 45 -0.19 -2.85 5.14
N TYR A 46 -0.11 -3.65 6.19
CA TYR A 46 0.39 -5.01 6.07
C TYR A 46 -0.73 -5.89 5.49
N LEU A 47 -0.35 -7.01 4.90
CA LEU A 47 -1.33 -7.84 4.19
C LEU A 47 -2.53 -8.20 5.06
N ARG A 48 -2.31 -8.53 6.32
CA ARG A 48 -3.39 -8.91 7.25
C ARG A 48 -4.36 -7.77 7.53
N GLN A 49 -3.98 -6.53 7.23
CA GLN A 49 -4.81 -5.35 7.51
C GLN A 49 -5.65 -4.92 6.31
N VAL A 50 -5.31 -5.39 5.11
CA VAL A 50 -5.85 -4.85 3.86
C VAL A 50 -7.37 -4.99 3.79
N ARG A 51 -7.90 -6.17 4.12
CA ARG A 51 -9.33 -6.41 4.01
C ARG A 51 -10.13 -5.40 4.85
N ASP A 52 -9.73 -5.20 6.09
CA ASP A 52 -10.47 -4.33 6.99
C ASP A 52 -10.36 -2.87 6.57
N VAL A 53 -9.19 -2.44 6.09
CA VAL A 53 -9.02 -1.09 5.56
C VAL A 53 -9.90 -0.88 4.33
N ALA A 54 -9.92 -1.84 3.40
CA ALA A 54 -10.73 -1.71 2.20
C ALA A 54 -12.21 -1.65 2.55
N ASN A 55 -12.68 -2.48 3.47
CA ASN A 55 -14.07 -2.49 3.87
C ASN A 55 -14.48 -1.20 4.58
N ARG A 56 -13.56 -0.59 5.30
CA ARG A 56 -13.84 0.64 6.03
C ARG A 56 -13.82 1.87 5.12
N ARG A 57 -12.86 1.92 4.19
CA ARG A 57 -12.61 3.14 3.41
C ARG A 57 -13.16 3.10 2.00
N PHE A 58 -13.32 1.92 1.42
CA PHE A 58 -13.67 1.78 0.00
C PHE A 58 -14.82 0.82 -0.26
N PRO A 59 -15.86 0.78 0.59
CA PRO A 59 -16.94 -0.17 0.35
C PRO A 59 -17.56 0.07 -1.04
N GLY A 60 -17.81 -1.01 -1.75
CA GLY A 60 -18.44 -0.96 -3.05
C GLY A 60 -17.55 -0.63 -4.24
N ARG A 61 -16.26 -0.40 -4.03
CA ARG A 61 -15.35 -0.05 -5.13
C ARG A 61 -14.87 -1.31 -5.84
N ALA A 62 -15.14 -1.37 -7.13
CA ALA A 62 -14.72 -2.50 -7.96
C ALA A 62 -13.44 -2.21 -8.74
N ASP A 63 -12.96 -0.98 -8.71
CA ASP A 63 -11.83 -0.52 -9.51
C ASP A 63 -10.52 -0.39 -8.70
N LEU A 64 -10.46 -0.97 -7.52
CA LEU A 64 -9.26 -0.90 -6.70
C LEU A 64 -8.19 -1.87 -7.20
N VAL A 65 -6.96 -1.43 -7.00
CA VAL A 65 -5.78 -2.30 -7.11
C VAL A 65 -4.99 -2.21 -5.82
N LEU A 66 -4.19 -3.23 -5.58
CA LEU A 66 -3.32 -3.31 -4.43
C LEU A 66 -1.89 -3.21 -4.94
N LEU A 67 -1.19 -2.16 -4.55
CA LEU A 67 0.22 -2.01 -4.88
C LEU A 67 1.02 -2.77 -3.83
N ALA A 68 1.79 -3.75 -4.27
CA ALA A 68 2.72 -4.49 -3.40
C ALA A 68 4.06 -3.78 -3.43
N ILE A 69 4.53 -3.32 -2.29
CA ILE A 69 5.69 -2.46 -2.18
C ILE A 69 6.77 -3.16 -1.37
N ASP A 70 7.98 -3.18 -1.92
CA ASP A 70 9.14 -3.67 -1.21
C ASP A 70 9.80 -2.50 -0.47
N PRO A 71 9.68 -2.44 0.87
CA PRO A 71 10.21 -1.30 1.60
C PRO A 71 11.74 -1.20 1.53
N ALA A 72 12.43 -2.29 1.21
CA ALA A 72 13.88 -2.26 1.04
C ALA A 72 14.30 -1.42 -0.18
N LYS A 73 13.38 -1.17 -1.11
CA LYS A 73 13.65 -0.38 -2.31
C LYS A 73 13.29 1.09 -2.15
N LEU A 74 12.91 1.51 -0.96
CA LEU A 74 12.55 2.89 -0.67
C LEU A 74 13.74 3.63 -0.07
N ALA A 75 13.96 4.86 -0.51
CA ALA A 75 14.97 5.73 0.06
C ALA A 75 14.46 6.49 1.27
N CYS A 76 13.15 6.67 1.37
CA CYS A 76 12.55 7.38 2.50
C CYS A 76 12.15 6.41 3.61
N ASP A 77 11.80 6.95 4.76
CA ASP A 77 11.44 6.15 5.93
C ASP A 77 10.05 5.57 5.81
N VAL A 78 9.90 4.35 6.30
CA VAL A 78 8.61 3.74 6.57
C VAL A 78 8.48 3.63 8.08
N VAL A 79 7.42 4.20 8.62
CA VAL A 79 7.22 4.28 10.07
C VAL A 79 5.91 3.61 10.42
N ASP A 80 5.97 2.66 11.35
CA ASP A 80 4.76 2.04 11.88
C ASP A 80 4.16 2.97 12.92
N GLU A 81 2.95 3.42 12.65
CA GLU A 81 2.31 4.44 13.48
C GLU A 81 0.83 4.18 13.64
N ASN A 82 0.30 4.69 14.74
CA ASN A 82 -1.13 4.70 14.98
C ASN A 82 -1.58 6.17 15.06
N LEU A 83 -1.85 6.77 13.92
CA LEU A 83 -2.28 8.16 13.85
C LEU A 83 -3.80 8.30 13.75
N GLU A 84 -4.53 7.19 13.74
CA GLU A 84 -5.98 7.21 13.57
C GLU A 84 -6.73 6.85 14.84
N GLY A 85 -6.03 6.68 15.94
CA GLY A 85 -6.67 6.44 17.23
C GLY A 85 -7.08 5.00 17.50
N GLY A 86 -6.83 4.07 16.58
CA GLY A 86 -7.12 2.66 16.80
C GLY A 86 -6.05 1.95 17.62
N THR A 87 -6.03 0.64 17.56
CA THR A 87 -5.07 -0.17 18.31
C THR A 87 -3.95 -0.74 17.44
N ASP A 88 -4.08 -0.64 16.12
CA ASP A 88 -3.11 -1.21 15.20
C ASP A 88 -2.12 -0.15 14.73
N LEU A 89 -0.91 -0.62 14.43
CA LEU A 89 0.10 0.22 13.78
C LEU A 89 0.05 -0.03 12.29
N PHE A 90 0.09 1.04 11.51
CA PHE A 90 0.10 0.97 10.06
C PHE A 90 1.40 1.54 9.53
N PRO A 91 2.00 0.92 8.50
CA PRO A 91 3.21 1.47 7.90
C PRO A 91 2.89 2.70 7.07
N HIS A 92 3.59 3.79 7.34
CA HIS A 92 3.44 5.04 6.60
C HIS A 92 4.74 5.37 5.88
N ILE A 93 4.66 5.64 4.58
CA ILE A 93 5.82 6.00 3.77
C ILE A 93 5.96 7.52 3.78
N TYR A 94 7.08 8.01 4.30
CA TYR A 94 7.33 9.44 4.41
C TYR A 94 8.08 9.96 3.19
N GLY A 95 7.45 9.85 2.05
CA GLY A 95 7.97 10.33 0.77
C GLY A 95 7.11 9.83 -0.37
N ARG A 96 7.40 10.32 -1.57
CA ARG A 96 6.73 9.82 -2.75
C ARG A 96 7.19 8.40 -3.04
N LEU A 97 6.30 7.61 -3.64
CA LEU A 97 6.57 6.21 -3.94
C LEU A 97 7.14 6.09 -5.34
N PRO A 98 8.43 5.73 -5.49
CA PRO A 98 8.95 5.42 -6.81
C PRO A 98 8.35 4.10 -7.28
N MET A 99 7.94 4.05 -8.53
CA MET A 99 7.31 2.83 -9.04
C MET A 99 8.30 1.67 -9.13
N SER A 100 9.60 1.95 -9.09
CA SER A 100 10.61 0.90 -8.99
C SER A 100 10.53 0.10 -7.69
N ALA A 101 9.90 0.63 -6.66
CA ALA A 101 9.68 -0.08 -5.40
C ALA A 101 8.39 -0.90 -5.41
N VAL A 102 7.53 -0.72 -6.40
CA VAL A 102 6.30 -1.48 -6.55
C VAL A 102 6.61 -2.75 -7.30
N VAL A 103 6.50 -3.88 -6.63
CA VAL A 103 6.85 -5.17 -7.21
C VAL A 103 5.63 -5.93 -7.72
N GLY A 104 4.45 -5.40 -7.53
CA GLY A 104 3.24 -5.99 -8.08
C GLY A 104 2.07 -5.02 -8.01
N VAL A 105 1.18 -5.12 -9.00
CA VAL A 105 -0.07 -4.39 -9.02
C VAL A 105 -1.16 -5.42 -9.20
N HIS A 106 -1.98 -5.60 -8.19
CA HIS A 106 -2.95 -6.69 -8.15
C HIS A 106 -4.37 -6.15 -8.14
N PRO A 107 -5.23 -6.55 -9.06
CA PRO A 107 -6.64 -6.16 -8.99
C PRO A 107 -7.22 -6.60 -7.64
N PHE A 108 -8.01 -5.73 -7.05
CA PHE A 108 -8.62 -6.02 -5.75
C PHE A 108 -10.06 -5.50 -5.73
N PRO A 109 -10.94 -6.09 -6.55
CA PRO A 109 -12.34 -5.66 -6.59
C PRO A 109 -13.12 -6.16 -5.39
N CYS A 110 -14.16 -5.43 -5.03
CA CYS A 110 -15.09 -5.92 -4.02
C CYS A 110 -15.95 -7.05 -4.60
N ARG A 111 -16.60 -7.79 -3.71
CA ARG A 111 -17.61 -8.78 -4.09
C ARG A 111 -18.89 -8.07 -4.53
N ALA A 112 -19.85 -8.86 -5.01
CA ALA A 112 -21.15 -8.33 -5.42
C ALA A 112 -21.87 -7.56 -4.31
N ASP A 113 -21.61 -7.93 -3.06
CA ASP A 113 -22.23 -7.25 -1.91
C ASP A 113 -21.46 -5.98 -1.51
N GLY A 114 -20.42 -5.59 -2.23
CA GLY A 114 -19.64 -4.40 -1.96
C GLY A 114 -18.54 -4.58 -0.92
N ARG A 115 -18.39 -5.76 -0.36
CA ARG A 115 -17.37 -6.04 0.66
C ARG A 115 -16.16 -6.71 0.04
N PHE A 116 -15.04 -6.61 0.73
CA PHE A 116 -13.77 -7.17 0.28
C PHE A 116 -13.40 -8.42 1.08
N ASP A 117 -12.81 -9.39 0.40
CA ASP A 117 -12.21 -10.57 1.03
C ASP A 117 -10.74 -10.31 1.33
N ARG A 118 -10.11 -11.26 2.02
CA ARG A 118 -8.65 -11.22 2.17
C ARG A 118 -8.00 -11.26 0.79
N PRO A 119 -6.95 -10.45 0.58
CA PRO A 119 -6.20 -10.56 -0.67
C PRO A 119 -5.61 -11.95 -0.82
N ASP A 120 -5.73 -12.52 -2.01
CA ASP A 120 -5.12 -13.79 -2.34
C ASP A 120 -3.99 -13.50 -3.33
N LEU A 121 -2.79 -13.32 -2.79
CA LEU A 121 -1.64 -12.93 -3.60
C LEU A 121 -0.65 -14.08 -3.65
N PRO A 122 -0.24 -14.48 -4.87
CA PRO A 122 0.76 -15.54 -5.02
C PRO A 122 2.05 -15.19 -4.29
N GLY A 123 2.55 -16.11 -3.49
CA GLY A 123 3.81 -15.95 -2.79
C GLY A 123 3.78 -15.00 -1.62
N ALA A 124 2.63 -14.44 -1.28
CA ALA A 124 2.53 -13.54 -0.13
C ALA A 124 2.36 -14.34 1.16
N SER A 125 3.00 -13.85 2.21
CA SER A 125 2.79 -14.39 3.55
C SER A 125 1.85 -13.49 4.29
N PRO A 126 0.95 -14.07 5.07
CA PRO A 126 0.06 -13.26 5.88
C PRO A 126 0.77 -12.47 6.95
#